data_ad1d080a59a46d5b184378149d74fad0
#
_entry.id   ad1d080a59a46d5b184378149d74fad0
#
_cell.length_a   1.000
_cell.length_b   1.000
_cell.length_c   1.000
_cell.angle_alpha   90.00
_cell.angle_beta   90.00
_cell.angle_gamma   90.00
#
_symmetry.space_group_name_H-M   'P 1'
#
loop_
_entity.id
_entity.type
_entity.pdbx_description
1 polymer ?
#
loop_
_entity_poly.entity_id
_entity_poly.type
_entity_poly.pdbx_seq_one_letter_code
_entity_poly.pdbx_strand_id
1 'polypeptide(L)'
;MKQILLGLMLFITTLSFGQTTGKVVESETNEPLPGATIMVKGTSIGVVSDMDGNFIINAEEGSEVVISYLGYETLIVTLKNGATYTVVPDLNSLDEVVVTSGVIDIAKVRETPVAVSTISPAEISLKTGNQEFPEIMNKTPGVYATKQGGGYGDSRISLRGFDQTNTSFLINGQPVNDMENGRVYWSNWQGLSDVASGIQIQRGLGASRLAVPSVGGTVSIFTKAAQKSQGGKVQQMVGNDGYIKTSTSYNTGKNEKGWASSFLLSRWQGNGYINNTSGEGYTYFAAVGYAPEGSDHELNFTFLGSGQWHHQRDVWVSIRDYQNFGSEGIDRRWNSNGGTLNGEEFSMRRNFYNKPLATFNWDWEISDNLKLATSLYGSAGRGGGTGPRGNNYRNSVTDILPFRKDLTEHYLENGRGTRNADGSINFDAIVANNQSTTEGYTGDISGYEGMLIGSNGFRDSNVNREVL
;
A
#
# COMPACT_ATOMS: atom_id res chain seq x y z
N MET A 1 12.18 -68.82 14.75
CA MET A 1 11.73 -67.55 15.39
C MET A 1 12.90 -66.67 15.86
N LYS A 2 13.90 -67.16 16.65
CA LYS A 2 15.03 -66.33 17.13
C LYS A 2 15.90 -65.76 15.99
N GLN A 3 16.12 -66.48 14.89
CA GLN A 3 16.94 -66.00 13.76
C GLN A 3 16.21 -64.97 12.89
N ILE A 4 14.86 -65.01 12.81
CA ILE A 4 14.06 -64.02 12.12
C ILE A 4 14.02 -62.71 12.95
N LEU A 5 13.95 -62.81 14.28
CA LEU A 5 14.00 -61.64 15.15
C LEU A 5 15.35 -60.94 15.12
N LEU A 6 16.47 -61.74 15.00
CA LEU A 6 17.83 -61.19 14.86
C LEU A 6 18.01 -60.48 13.52
N GLY A 7 17.45 -61.03 12.43
CA GLY A 7 17.44 -60.41 11.11
C GLY A 7 16.61 -59.11 11.06
N LEU A 8 15.47 -59.10 11.74
CA LEU A 8 14.65 -57.91 11.83
C LEU A 8 15.28 -56.80 12.69
N MET A 9 16.02 -57.20 13.76
CA MET A 9 16.76 -56.24 14.60
C MET A 9 17.96 -55.65 13.86
N LEU A 10 18.61 -56.42 12.95
CA LEU A 10 19.72 -55.93 12.13
C LEU A 10 19.23 -54.98 11.02
N PHE A 11 17.98 -55.14 10.56
CA PHE A 11 17.42 -54.30 9.50
C PHE A 11 16.92 -52.93 10.03
N ILE A 12 16.62 -52.85 11.34
CA ILE A 12 16.15 -51.60 12.00
C ILE A 12 17.34 -50.68 12.33
N THR A 13 18.56 -51.20 12.40
CA THR A 13 19.75 -50.37 12.74
C THR A 13 20.36 -49.61 11.55
N THR A 14 19.83 -49.76 10.32
CA THR A 14 20.36 -49.07 9.13
C THR A 14 19.62 -47.82 8.72
N LEU A 15 18.58 -47.38 9.47
CA LEU A 15 17.89 -46.11 9.23
C LEU A 15 18.33 -45.02 10.22
N SER A 16 19.65 -44.89 10.40
CA SER A 16 20.20 -43.71 11.08
C SER A 16 20.28 -42.59 10.05
N PHE A 17 19.25 -41.77 9.98
CA PHE A 17 19.34 -40.50 9.28
C PHE A 17 20.35 -39.64 10.06
N GLY A 18 21.51 -39.39 9.44
CA GLY A 18 22.52 -38.51 10.00
C GLY A 18 21.94 -37.10 10.13
N GLN A 19 21.76 -36.61 11.35
CA GLN A 19 21.49 -35.21 11.60
C GLN A 19 22.81 -34.45 11.60
N THR A 20 22.85 -33.37 10.81
CA THR A 20 24.02 -32.50 10.75
C THR A 20 23.66 -31.15 11.35
N THR A 21 24.53 -30.63 12.19
CA THR A 21 24.38 -29.34 12.84
C THR A 21 25.27 -28.29 12.18
N GLY A 22 24.89 -27.04 12.24
CA GLY A 22 25.72 -25.93 11.75
C GLY A 22 25.25 -24.59 12.31
N LYS A 23 25.99 -23.54 11.96
CA LYS A 23 25.66 -22.18 12.34
C LYS A 23 25.78 -21.26 11.12
N VAL A 24 24.87 -20.31 10.98
CA VAL A 24 24.90 -19.28 9.93
C VAL A 24 25.17 -17.92 10.58
N VAL A 25 26.18 -17.22 10.05
CA VAL A 25 26.58 -15.89 10.54
C VAL A 25 26.86 -14.94 9.38
N GLU A 26 26.79 -13.64 9.63
CA GLU A 26 27.21 -12.63 8.69
C GLU A 26 28.74 -12.59 8.52
N SER A 27 29.23 -12.31 7.31
CA SER A 27 30.65 -12.35 6.98
C SER A 27 31.49 -11.24 7.61
N GLU A 28 30.95 -10.05 7.82
CA GLU A 28 31.70 -8.88 8.31
C GLU A 28 31.66 -8.75 9.83
N THR A 29 30.47 -8.97 10.43
CA THR A 29 30.26 -8.77 11.86
C THR A 29 30.35 -10.05 12.68
N ASN A 30 30.28 -11.24 12.04
CA ASN A 30 30.07 -12.54 12.67
C ASN A 30 28.83 -12.63 13.55
N GLU A 31 27.85 -11.73 13.36
CA GLU A 31 26.58 -11.80 14.04
C GLU A 31 25.76 -13.00 13.55
N PRO A 32 25.07 -13.70 14.46
CA PRO A 32 24.20 -14.81 14.08
C PRO A 32 23.04 -14.33 13.22
N LEU A 33 22.65 -15.11 12.22
CA LEU A 33 21.53 -14.81 11.32
C LEU A 33 20.34 -15.73 11.65
N PRO A 34 19.37 -15.27 12.48
CA PRO A 34 18.18 -16.03 12.80
C PRO A 34 17.19 -16.03 11.63
N GLY A 35 16.61 -17.22 11.34
CA GLY A 35 15.64 -17.34 10.25
C GLY A 35 16.27 -17.53 8.86
N ALA A 36 17.58 -17.75 8.77
CA ALA A 36 18.21 -18.18 7.52
C ALA A 36 17.66 -19.54 7.10
N THR A 37 17.34 -19.71 5.83
CA THR A 37 16.81 -20.96 5.27
C THR A 37 17.97 -21.82 4.76
N ILE A 38 18.06 -23.05 5.24
CA ILE A 38 19.04 -24.05 4.81
C ILE A 38 18.29 -25.19 4.13
N MET A 39 18.51 -25.43 2.85
CA MET A 39 17.81 -26.45 2.05
C MET A 39 18.79 -27.37 1.35
N VAL A 40 18.56 -28.68 1.41
CA VAL A 40 19.33 -29.64 0.63
C VAL A 40 19.01 -29.49 -0.85
N LYS A 41 20.01 -29.20 -1.65
CA LYS A 41 19.89 -28.93 -3.09
C LYS A 41 19.16 -30.04 -3.84
N GLY A 42 18.12 -29.67 -4.58
CA GLY A 42 17.34 -30.62 -5.37
C GLY A 42 16.31 -31.44 -4.59
N THR A 43 16.10 -31.15 -3.31
CA THR A 43 15.09 -31.80 -2.44
C THR A 43 14.17 -30.83 -1.79
N SER A 44 13.16 -31.33 -1.08
CA SER A 44 12.29 -30.51 -0.19
C SER A 44 12.72 -30.51 1.28
N ILE A 45 13.92 -31.06 1.59
CA ILE A 45 14.43 -31.11 2.97
C ILE A 45 15.08 -29.78 3.28
N GLY A 46 14.53 -29.05 4.25
CA GLY A 46 15.05 -27.76 4.68
C GLY A 46 14.69 -27.44 6.11
N VAL A 47 15.45 -26.53 6.71
CA VAL A 47 15.28 -26.01 8.07
C VAL A 47 15.57 -24.50 8.08
N VAL A 48 15.23 -23.85 9.18
CA VAL A 48 15.61 -22.46 9.44
C VAL A 48 16.50 -22.38 10.66
N SER A 49 17.42 -21.39 10.67
CA SER A 49 18.29 -21.16 11.83
C SER A 49 17.52 -20.56 13.00
N ASP A 50 17.93 -20.91 14.23
CA ASP A 50 17.39 -20.35 15.48
C ASP A 50 17.89 -18.92 15.77
N MET A 51 17.55 -18.38 16.95
CA MET A 51 17.92 -17.02 17.36
C MET A 51 19.43 -16.80 17.48
N ASP A 52 20.20 -17.86 17.68
CA ASP A 52 21.66 -17.86 17.78
C ASP A 52 22.33 -18.24 16.43
N GLY A 53 21.54 -18.36 15.35
CA GLY A 53 21.97 -18.73 14.02
C GLY A 53 22.25 -20.24 13.84
N ASN A 54 21.98 -21.08 14.84
CA ASN A 54 22.23 -22.52 14.74
C ASN A 54 21.09 -23.21 13.99
N PHE A 55 21.42 -24.34 13.34
CA PHE A 55 20.42 -25.20 12.69
C PHE A 55 20.77 -26.67 12.85
N ILE A 56 19.75 -27.52 12.76
CA ILE A 56 19.87 -28.99 12.72
C ILE A 56 19.08 -29.46 11.52
N ILE A 57 19.76 -30.06 10.54
CA ILE A 57 19.15 -30.55 9.31
C ILE A 57 19.26 -32.07 9.18
N ASN A 58 18.19 -32.68 8.67
CA ASN A 58 18.13 -34.13 8.46
C ASN A 58 18.76 -34.49 7.11
N ALA A 59 20.07 -34.29 7.03
CA ALA A 59 20.89 -34.56 5.85
C ALA A 59 22.28 -35.08 6.28
N GLU A 60 22.85 -35.92 5.46
CA GLU A 60 24.19 -36.49 5.70
C GLU A 60 25.27 -35.42 5.48
N GLU A 61 26.35 -35.50 6.25
CA GLU A 61 27.56 -34.73 6.01
C GLU A 61 28.09 -35.02 4.59
N GLY A 62 28.45 -33.95 3.85
CA GLY A 62 28.81 -34.05 2.44
C GLY A 62 27.67 -33.69 1.47
N SER A 63 26.43 -33.55 1.94
CA SER A 63 25.33 -33.10 1.10
C SER A 63 25.54 -31.64 0.68
N GLU A 64 25.18 -31.29 -0.56
CA GLU A 64 25.17 -29.89 -1.02
C GLU A 64 23.93 -29.18 -0.52
N VAL A 65 24.11 -28.09 0.21
CA VAL A 65 23.03 -27.27 0.76
C VAL A 65 23.05 -25.86 0.19
N VAL A 66 21.86 -25.29 0.04
CA VAL A 66 21.62 -23.90 -0.34
C VAL A 66 21.23 -23.16 0.92
N ILE A 67 22.03 -22.18 1.34
CA ILE A 67 21.75 -21.29 2.45
C ILE A 67 21.31 -19.95 1.87
N SER A 68 20.11 -19.51 2.22
CA SER A 68 19.55 -18.24 1.78
C SER A 68 19.00 -17.43 2.95
N TYR A 69 19.27 -16.14 2.94
CA TYR A 69 18.73 -15.19 3.90
C TYR A 69 18.41 -13.87 3.20
N LEU A 70 17.34 -13.21 3.62
CA LEU A 70 16.88 -11.98 2.96
C LEU A 70 17.94 -10.87 3.09
N GLY A 71 18.41 -10.35 1.97
CA GLY A 71 19.45 -9.32 1.92
C GLY A 71 20.88 -9.85 1.91
N TYR A 72 21.06 -11.14 1.67
CA TYR A 72 22.37 -11.83 1.60
C TYR A 72 22.51 -12.66 0.33
N GLU A 73 23.72 -12.81 -0.16
CA GLU A 73 24.01 -13.68 -1.28
C GLU A 73 23.67 -15.14 -0.93
N THR A 74 23.02 -15.82 -1.88
CA THR A 74 22.72 -17.25 -1.71
C THR A 74 24.01 -18.05 -1.73
N LEU A 75 24.30 -18.75 -0.63
CA LEU A 75 25.49 -19.56 -0.47
C LEU A 75 25.19 -21.04 -0.78
N ILE A 76 25.92 -21.64 -1.71
CA ILE A 76 25.86 -23.07 -2.00
C ILE A 76 27.13 -23.72 -1.45
N VAL A 77 26.96 -24.61 -0.48
CA VAL A 77 28.11 -25.26 0.22
C VAL A 77 27.85 -26.70 0.52
N THR A 78 28.94 -27.41 0.75
CA THR A 78 28.90 -28.79 1.25
C THR A 78 28.71 -28.81 2.75
N LEU A 79 27.70 -29.52 3.23
CA LEU A 79 27.33 -29.64 4.62
C LEU A 79 28.44 -30.36 5.42
N LYS A 80 28.91 -29.74 6.50
CA LYS A 80 29.85 -30.32 7.46
C LYS A 80 29.28 -30.15 8.87
N ASN A 81 29.41 -31.21 9.66
CA ASN A 81 28.86 -31.20 11.01
C ASN A 81 29.61 -30.20 11.92
N GLY A 82 28.85 -29.34 12.62
CA GLY A 82 29.37 -28.30 13.50
C GLY A 82 30.03 -27.11 12.80
N ALA A 83 29.94 -27.03 11.47
CA ALA A 83 30.53 -25.92 10.72
C ALA A 83 29.76 -24.60 10.86
N THR A 84 30.52 -23.51 10.80
CA THR A 84 29.95 -22.15 10.67
C THR A 84 30.01 -21.74 9.21
N TYR A 85 28.86 -21.30 8.71
CA TYR A 85 28.69 -20.82 7.33
C TYR A 85 28.54 -19.31 7.36
N THR A 86 29.44 -18.63 6.66
CA THR A 86 29.40 -17.17 6.55
C THR A 86 28.68 -16.78 5.28
N VAL A 87 27.58 -16.02 5.39
CA VAL A 87 26.89 -15.42 4.26
C VAL A 87 27.27 -13.96 4.14
N VAL A 88 27.52 -13.55 2.91
CA VAL A 88 27.92 -12.19 2.60
C VAL A 88 26.65 -11.37 2.42
N PRO A 89 26.52 -10.17 3.04
CA PRO A 89 25.46 -9.25 2.69
C PRO A 89 25.46 -9.06 1.18
N ASP A 90 24.32 -9.32 0.55
CA ASP A 90 24.17 -9.01 -0.86
C ASP A 90 24.07 -7.50 -1.01
N LEU A 91 25.23 -6.85 -1.02
CA LEU A 91 25.36 -5.43 -1.29
C LEU A 91 24.85 -5.09 -2.69
N ASN A 92 24.73 -6.08 -3.58
CA ASN A 92 24.14 -5.92 -4.90
C ASN A 92 22.61 -6.08 -4.89
N SER A 93 22.03 -6.77 -3.91
CA SER A 93 20.59 -6.70 -3.64
C SER A 93 20.19 -5.42 -2.88
N LEU A 94 21.15 -4.78 -2.22
CA LEU A 94 21.11 -3.42 -1.70
C LEU A 94 21.73 -2.42 -2.69
N ASP A 95 22.37 -2.89 -3.73
CA ASP A 95 22.82 -2.05 -4.81
C ASP A 95 21.59 -1.31 -5.34
N GLU A 96 21.73 -0.02 -5.22
CA GLU A 96 21.02 0.97 -5.96
C GLU A 96 20.39 0.28 -7.18
N VAL A 97 19.08 0.11 -7.16
CA VAL A 97 18.35 -0.23 -8.36
C VAL A 97 18.66 0.91 -9.31
N VAL A 98 19.78 0.80 -10.01
CA VAL A 98 20.14 1.71 -11.10
C VAL A 98 19.17 1.38 -12.21
N VAL A 99 17.95 1.89 -12.07
CA VAL A 99 16.99 1.89 -13.14
C VAL A 99 17.51 2.93 -14.12
N THR A 100 18.41 2.50 -14.99
CA THR A 100 18.79 3.26 -16.18
C THR A 100 17.61 3.24 -17.14
N SER A 101 16.61 4.04 -16.85
CA SER A 101 15.57 4.33 -17.82
C SER A 101 15.92 5.69 -18.42
N GLY A 102 16.02 5.74 -19.73
CA GLY A 102 16.42 6.95 -20.44
C GLY A 102 15.52 8.17 -20.22
N VAL A 103 14.31 7.99 -19.70
CA VAL A 103 13.41 9.09 -19.30
C VAL A 103 13.79 9.64 -17.92
N ILE A 104 14.40 8.81 -17.07
CA ILE A 104 14.78 9.21 -15.72
C ILE A 104 16.18 8.68 -15.46
N ASP A 105 17.18 9.54 -15.63
CA ASP A 105 18.49 9.31 -15.07
C ASP A 105 18.34 9.34 -13.55
N ILE A 106 18.38 8.15 -12.98
CA ILE A 106 18.45 8.03 -11.54
C ILE A 106 19.82 8.54 -11.13
N ALA A 107 19.81 9.66 -10.44
CA ALA A 107 21.01 10.27 -9.92
C ALA A 107 21.73 9.28 -9.01
N LYS A 108 22.95 8.90 -9.34
CA LYS A 108 23.80 8.16 -8.43
C LYS A 108 23.97 8.95 -7.16
N VAL A 109 23.63 8.37 -6.01
CA VAL A 109 23.54 9.04 -4.70
C VAL A 109 24.82 9.84 -4.35
N ARG A 110 25.97 9.41 -4.87
CA ARG A 110 27.28 10.04 -4.60
C ARG A 110 27.80 10.97 -5.71
N GLU A 111 27.17 10.96 -6.88
CA GLU A 111 27.65 11.72 -8.05
C GLU A 111 26.83 12.98 -8.32
N THR A 112 25.66 13.11 -7.68
CA THR A 112 24.81 14.29 -7.86
C THR A 112 24.87 15.25 -6.68
N PRO A 113 24.90 16.56 -6.92
CA PRO A 113 24.88 17.56 -5.85
C PRO A 113 23.52 17.68 -5.16
N VAL A 114 22.57 16.82 -5.48
CA VAL A 114 21.19 16.83 -4.96
C VAL A 114 20.99 15.67 -4.00
N ALA A 115 20.28 15.92 -2.90
CA ALA A 115 20.01 14.91 -1.91
C ALA A 115 18.98 13.89 -2.45
N VAL A 116 19.42 12.69 -2.74
CA VAL A 116 18.62 11.56 -3.22
C VAL A 116 18.57 10.47 -2.15
N SER A 117 17.47 9.79 -2.03
CA SER A 117 17.29 8.59 -1.20
C SER A 117 16.55 7.53 -2.00
N THR A 118 17.00 6.30 -1.91
CA THR A 118 16.37 5.15 -2.59
C THR A 118 15.79 4.20 -1.54
N ILE A 119 14.61 3.66 -1.80
CA ILE A 119 13.96 2.62 -0.99
C ILE A 119 13.91 1.37 -1.86
N SER A 120 14.58 0.32 -1.42
CA SER A 120 14.69 -0.95 -2.13
C SER A 120 13.38 -1.76 -2.09
N PRO A 121 13.20 -2.76 -2.99
CA PRO A 121 12.03 -3.66 -2.97
C PRO A 121 11.90 -4.42 -1.64
N ALA A 122 13.02 -4.83 -1.05
CA ALA A 122 13.07 -5.50 0.25
C ALA A 122 12.54 -4.58 1.35
N GLU A 123 12.98 -3.35 1.39
CA GLU A 123 12.53 -2.34 2.35
C GLU A 123 11.03 -1.99 2.17
N ILE A 124 10.55 -1.88 0.93
CA ILE A 124 9.13 -1.70 0.63
C ILE A 124 8.33 -2.86 1.22
N SER A 125 8.73 -4.11 0.95
CA SER A 125 8.04 -5.31 1.42
C SER A 125 7.99 -5.40 2.94
N LEU A 126 9.07 -5.04 3.63
CA LEU A 126 9.14 -5.05 5.10
C LEU A 126 8.26 -3.97 5.74
N LYS A 127 8.15 -2.80 5.11
CA LYS A 127 7.42 -1.66 5.66
C LYS A 127 5.94 -1.64 5.30
N THR A 128 5.53 -2.38 4.27
CA THR A 128 4.17 -2.26 3.73
C THR A 128 3.11 -2.57 4.78
N GLY A 129 3.15 -3.70 5.48
CA GLY A 129 2.15 -4.06 6.50
C GLY A 129 0.72 -3.61 6.12
N ASN A 130 0.04 -2.94 7.05
CA ASN A 130 -1.24 -2.26 6.84
C ASN A 130 -1.07 -0.74 6.57
N GLN A 131 0.14 -0.30 6.22
CA GLN A 131 0.43 1.10 5.93
C GLN A 131 -0.02 1.48 4.52
N GLU A 132 -0.41 2.73 4.37
CA GLU A 132 -0.62 3.34 3.06
C GLU A 132 0.74 3.57 2.36
N PHE A 133 0.74 3.55 1.04
CA PHE A 133 1.98 3.67 0.26
C PHE A 133 2.85 4.88 0.64
N PRO A 134 2.31 6.10 0.90
CA PRO A 134 3.13 7.23 1.33
C PRO A 134 3.86 7.03 2.66
N GLU A 135 3.27 6.26 3.59
CA GLU A 135 3.85 6.04 4.92
C GLU A 135 5.16 5.23 4.87
N ILE A 136 5.33 4.40 3.83
CA ILE A 136 6.57 3.64 3.59
C ILE A 136 7.78 4.58 3.51
N MET A 137 7.57 5.80 3.02
CA MET A 137 8.61 6.81 2.82
C MET A 137 8.96 7.61 4.09
N ASN A 138 8.24 7.45 5.21
CA ASN A 138 8.42 8.25 6.44
C ASN A 138 9.81 8.16 7.08
N LYS A 139 10.57 7.10 6.79
CA LYS A 139 11.97 7.00 7.29
C LYS A 139 12.96 7.82 6.45
N THR A 140 12.53 8.34 5.31
CA THR A 140 13.38 9.19 4.48
C THR A 140 13.47 10.59 5.09
N PRO A 141 14.67 11.13 5.32
CA PRO A 141 14.83 12.47 5.89
C PRO A 141 14.07 13.53 5.10
N GLY A 142 13.28 14.35 5.80
CA GLY A 142 12.49 15.42 5.20
C GLY A 142 11.16 14.97 4.57
N VAL A 143 10.80 13.70 4.66
CA VAL A 143 9.48 13.19 4.28
C VAL A 143 8.59 13.07 5.52
N TYR A 144 7.36 13.52 5.39
CA TYR A 144 6.31 13.34 6.40
C TYR A 144 5.02 12.91 5.71
N ALA A 145 4.57 11.70 5.98
CA ALA A 145 3.34 11.14 5.45
C ALA A 145 2.42 10.69 6.59
N THR A 146 1.11 10.91 6.42
CA THR A 146 0.09 10.55 7.39
C THR A 146 -1.13 9.96 6.71
N LYS A 147 -1.83 9.07 7.42
CA LYS A 147 -3.22 8.73 7.11
C LYS A 147 -4.12 9.88 7.53
N GLN A 148 -4.61 10.67 6.59
CA GLN A 148 -5.65 11.63 6.92
C GLN A 148 -6.94 10.87 7.27
N GLY A 149 -7.68 11.39 8.22
CA GLY A 149 -8.92 10.77 8.61
C GLY A 149 -8.79 9.46 9.41
N GLY A 150 -7.62 8.80 9.41
CA GLY A 150 -7.37 7.56 10.16
C GLY A 150 -7.95 6.29 9.52
N GLY A 151 -8.54 6.39 8.33
CA GLY A 151 -9.05 5.30 7.51
C GLY A 151 -8.08 4.90 6.40
N TYR A 152 -8.63 4.52 5.25
CA TYR A 152 -7.88 4.10 4.06
C TYR A 152 -7.99 5.15 2.94
N GLY A 153 -6.96 5.24 2.10
CA GLY A 153 -6.98 5.98 0.85
C GLY A 153 -6.77 7.49 0.92
N ASP A 154 -6.80 8.07 2.09
CA ASP A 154 -6.74 9.54 2.30
C ASP A 154 -5.36 10.02 2.77
N SER A 155 -4.31 9.29 2.46
CA SER A 155 -2.95 9.68 2.86
C SER A 155 -2.51 11.00 2.26
N ARG A 156 -1.69 11.71 3.00
CA ARG A 156 -0.96 12.90 2.54
C ARG A 156 0.52 12.76 2.79
N ILE A 157 1.29 13.39 1.94
CA ILE A 157 2.74 13.44 2.04
C ILE A 157 3.22 14.86 1.84
N SER A 158 4.20 15.25 2.62
CA SER A 158 4.98 16.46 2.41
C SER A 158 6.46 16.14 2.32
N LEU A 159 7.18 16.89 1.50
CA LEU A 159 8.60 16.74 1.30
C LEU A 159 9.31 18.07 1.63
N ARG A 160 10.17 18.07 2.64
CA ARG A 160 10.80 19.29 3.20
C ARG A 160 9.81 20.41 3.57
N GLY A 161 8.61 20.02 4.05
CA GLY A 161 7.54 20.95 4.38
C GLY A 161 6.70 21.42 3.18
N PHE A 162 7.07 21.08 1.96
CA PHE A 162 6.23 21.35 0.79
C PHE A 162 5.11 20.32 0.68
N ASP A 163 3.91 20.80 0.42
CA ASP A 163 2.74 19.94 0.15
C ASP A 163 2.93 19.15 -1.15
N GLN A 164 2.21 18.06 -1.28
CA GLN A 164 2.26 17.18 -2.46
C GLN A 164 1.95 17.90 -3.78
N THR A 165 1.24 19.02 -3.77
CA THR A 165 0.99 19.84 -4.97
C THR A 165 2.24 20.51 -5.52
N ASN A 166 3.28 20.63 -4.68
CA ASN A 166 4.59 21.20 -5.03
C ASN A 166 5.68 20.12 -5.19
N THR A 167 5.27 18.85 -5.21
CA THR A 167 6.15 17.68 -5.36
C THR A 167 5.69 16.87 -6.55
N SER A 168 6.61 16.51 -7.43
CA SER A 168 6.29 15.65 -8.57
C SER A 168 6.30 14.18 -8.16
N PHE A 169 5.24 13.44 -8.50
CA PHE A 169 5.15 12.00 -8.29
C PHE A 169 5.06 11.30 -9.64
N LEU A 170 5.97 10.37 -9.87
CA LEU A 170 6.11 9.68 -11.15
C LEU A 170 5.97 8.16 -10.95
N ILE A 171 5.19 7.51 -11.80
CA ILE A 171 5.16 6.05 -11.92
C ILE A 171 5.74 5.70 -13.28
N ASN A 172 6.86 4.97 -13.31
CA ASN A 172 7.60 4.64 -14.54
C ASN A 172 7.84 5.87 -15.44
N GLY A 173 8.13 7.03 -14.81
CA GLY A 173 8.37 8.28 -15.52
C GLY A 173 7.14 9.11 -15.87
N GLN A 174 5.93 8.61 -15.59
CA GLN A 174 4.69 9.34 -15.87
C GLN A 174 4.18 10.08 -14.65
N PRO A 175 3.89 11.39 -14.76
CA PRO A 175 3.29 12.16 -13.68
C PRO A 175 1.92 11.61 -13.30
N VAL A 176 1.69 11.43 -12.00
CA VAL A 176 0.39 10.99 -11.46
C VAL A 176 -0.30 12.05 -10.61
N ASN A 177 0.31 13.22 -10.50
CA ASN A 177 -0.34 14.39 -9.95
C ASN A 177 -1.57 14.73 -10.78
N ASP A 178 -2.67 15.04 -10.11
CA ASP A 178 -3.91 15.47 -10.75
C ASP A 178 -3.72 16.77 -11.51
N MET A 179 -4.22 16.85 -12.73
CA MET A 179 -4.00 18.02 -13.62
C MET A 179 -4.83 19.24 -13.21
N GLU A 180 -5.90 19.04 -12.46
CA GLU A 180 -6.79 20.12 -12.02
C GLU A 180 -6.24 20.84 -10.79
N ASN A 181 -5.76 20.07 -9.79
CA ASN A 181 -5.36 20.61 -8.49
C ASN A 181 -3.95 20.24 -8.03
N GLY A 182 -3.20 19.49 -8.82
CA GLY A 182 -1.82 19.08 -8.53
C GLY A 182 -1.65 18.03 -7.44
N ARG A 183 -2.73 17.51 -6.86
CA ARG A 183 -2.68 16.54 -5.75
C ARG A 183 -2.51 15.12 -6.27
N VAL A 184 -2.00 14.24 -5.43
CA VAL A 184 -2.06 12.81 -5.66
C VAL A 184 -3.14 12.21 -4.76
N TYR A 185 -4.09 11.51 -5.37
CA TYR A 185 -5.12 10.76 -4.67
C TYR A 185 -4.61 9.33 -4.48
N TRP A 186 -4.05 9.07 -3.30
CA TRP A 186 -3.37 7.81 -3.01
C TRP A 186 -4.30 6.59 -3.03
N SER A 187 -5.59 6.80 -2.85
CA SER A 187 -6.62 5.77 -3.05
C SER A 187 -6.58 5.13 -4.45
N ASN A 188 -6.14 5.87 -5.47
CA ASN A 188 -5.99 5.34 -6.83
C ASN A 188 -4.77 4.42 -6.99
N TRP A 189 -3.85 4.43 -6.03
CA TRP A 189 -2.54 3.82 -6.11
C TRP A 189 -2.22 2.88 -4.94
N GLN A 190 -3.22 2.37 -4.25
CA GLN A 190 -3.05 1.53 -3.05
C GLN A 190 -2.23 0.26 -3.30
N GLY A 191 -2.25 -0.26 -4.53
CA GLY A 191 -1.47 -1.43 -4.92
C GLY A 191 0.00 -1.17 -5.22
N LEU A 192 0.48 0.07 -5.19
CA LEU A 192 1.87 0.37 -5.53
C LEU A 192 2.87 -0.33 -4.61
N SER A 193 2.55 -0.50 -3.33
CA SER A 193 3.39 -1.22 -2.37
C SER A 193 3.65 -2.69 -2.74
N ASP A 194 2.73 -3.30 -3.51
CA ASP A 194 2.85 -4.70 -3.90
C ASP A 194 3.67 -4.89 -5.18
N VAL A 195 3.74 -3.86 -6.02
CA VAL A 195 4.32 -3.96 -7.38
C VAL A 195 5.59 -3.15 -7.55
N ALA A 196 5.85 -2.16 -6.68
CA ALA A 196 7.02 -1.31 -6.79
C ALA A 196 8.32 -2.12 -6.70
N SER A 197 9.20 -1.94 -7.68
CA SER A 197 10.56 -2.47 -7.70
C SER A 197 11.59 -1.49 -7.14
N GLY A 198 11.16 -0.29 -6.72
CA GLY A 198 11.99 0.72 -6.07
C GLY A 198 11.28 2.06 -6.01
N ILE A 199 11.69 2.88 -5.04
CA ILE A 199 11.22 4.26 -4.90
C ILE A 199 12.47 5.13 -4.77
N GLN A 200 12.58 6.17 -5.59
CA GLN A 200 13.62 7.17 -5.47
C GLN A 200 13.02 8.51 -5.08
N ILE A 201 13.58 9.15 -4.08
CA ILE A 201 13.13 10.45 -3.54
C ILE A 201 14.25 11.45 -3.70
N GLN A 202 14.09 12.35 -4.65
CA GLN A 202 14.95 13.50 -4.85
C GLN A 202 14.38 14.70 -4.11
N ARG A 203 15.16 15.29 -3.23
CA ARG A 203 14.71 16.36 -2.33
C ARG A 203 15.18 17.72 -2.80
N GLY A 204 14.23 18.64 -3.04
CA GLY A 204 14.48 20.00 -3.51
C GLY A 204 14.55 20.10 -5.02
N LEU A 205 14.94 21.26 -5.51
CA LEU A 205 15.09 21.55 -6.93
C LEU A 205 16.14 20.63 -7.53
N GLY A 206 15.70 19.71 -8.36
CA GLY A 206 16.56 18.84 -9.15
C GLY A 206 16.42 19.13 -10.63
N ALA A 207 17.31 18.56 -11.43
CA ALA A 207 17.16 18.56 -12.87
C ALA A 207 16.02 17.62 -13.26
N SER A 208 14.77 18.05 -13.05
CA SER A 208 13.62 17.35 -13.61
C SER A 208 13.60 17.61 -15.11
N ARG A 209 13.67 16.56 -15.92
CA ARG A 209 13.49 16.64 -17.38
C ARG A 209 12.04 16.90 -17.76
N LEU A 210 11.12 16.82 -16.82
CA LEU A 210 9.69 17.04 -17.02
C LEU A 210 9.31 18.41 -16.48
N ALA A 211 8.50 19.13 -17.26
CA ALA A 211 7.93 20.43 -16.88
C ALA A 211 6.78 20.26 -15.86
N VAL A 212 7.05 19.62 -14.72
CA VAL A 212 6.09 19.40 -13.63
C VAL A 212 6.55 20.21 -12.41
N PRO A 213 5.67 20.89 -11.69
CA PRO A 213 6.03 21.59 -10.46
C PRO A 213 6.68 20.65 -9.47
N SER A 214 7.93 20.92 -9.09
CA SER A 214 8.71 20.02 -8.22
C SER A 214 9.66 20.78 -7.28
N VAL A 215 9.20 21.92 -6.76
CA VAL A 215 10.01 22.73 -5.80
C VAL A 215 10.34 21.93 -4.55
N GLY A 216 9.42 21.12 -4.06
CA GLY A 216 9.62 20.21 -2.92
C GLY A 216 10.57 19.07 -3.26
N GLY A 217 10.53 18.59 -4.49
CA GLY A 217 11.31 17.47 -4.99
C GLY A 217 10.52 16.56 -5.92
N THR A 218 11.12 15.41 -6.24
CA THR A 218 10.54 14.40 -7.12
C THR A 218 10.56 13.03 -6.45
N VAL A 219 9.44 12.33 -6.48
CA VAL A 219 9.32 10.93 -6.05
C VAL A 219 9.06 10.06 -7.28
N SER A 220 10.01 9.19 -7.61
CA SER A 220 9.91 8.27 -8.74
C SER A 220 9.68 6.84 -8.24
N ILE A 221 8.66 6.19 -8.77
CA ILE A 221 8.25 4.83 -8.41
C ILE A 221 8.40 3.95 -9.64
N PHE A 222 9.08 2.82 -9.48
CA PHE A 222 9.42 1.90 -10.56
C PHE A 222 8.70 0.57 -10.41
N THR A 223 8.30 -0.04 -11.53
CA THR A 223 7.57 -1.32 -11.56
C THR A 223 8.05 -2.23 -12.70
N LYS A 224 9.35 -2.18 -13.04
CA LYS A 224 9.93 -2.91 -14.19
C LYS A 224 9.95 -4.43 -13.98
N ALA A 225 9.43 -5.19 -14.96
CA ALA A 225 9.41 -6.65 -14.93
C ALA A 225 10.80 -7.28 -15.13
N ALA A 226 11.62 -6.73 -16.02
CA ALA A 226 12.91 -7.28 -16.40
C ALA A 226 13.96 -7.29 -15.27
N GLN A 227 13.71 -6.52 -14.21
CA GLN A 227 14.59 -6.40 -13.04
C GLN A 227 14.20 -7.35 -11.89
N LYS A 228 13.14 -8.14 -12.05
CA LYS A 228 12.67 -9.06 -11.01
C LYS A 228 13.22 -10.47 -11.25
N SER A 229 13.71 -11.10 -10.19
CA SER A 229 14.11 -12.50 -10.21
C SER A 229 12.92 -13.42 -10.42
N GLN A 230 13.15 -14.61 -10.99
CA GLN A 230 12.11 -15.63 -11.13
C GLN A 230 11.60 -16.07 -9.76
N GLY A 231 10.29 -16.13 -9.61
CA GLY A 231 9.68 -16.63 -8.39
C GLY A 231 8.22 -16.22 -8.25
N GLY A 232 7.52 -16.93 -7.38
CA GLY A 232 6.14 -16.65 -7.02
C GLY A 232 6.03 -16.41 -5.51
N LYS A 233 5.05 -15.59 -5.11
CA LYS A 233 4.75 -15.29 -3.72
C LYS A 233 3.25 -15.31 -3.50
N VAL A 234 2.81 -16.04 -2.48
CA VAL A 234 1.46 -15.91 -1.91
C VAL A 234 1.63 -15.35 -0.51
N GLN A 235 0.91 -14.31 -0.20
CA GLN A 235 1.02 -13.63 1.07
C GLN A 235 -0.35 -13.35 1.66
N GLN A 236 -0.51 -13.67 2.94
CA GLN A 236 -1.65 -13.30 3.75
C GLN A 236 -1.19 -12.37 4.85
N MET A 237 -1.82 -11.22 4.98
CA MET A 237 -1.59 -10.28 6.06
C MET A 237 -2.85 -10.14 6.89
N VAL A 238 -2.69 -10.02 8.19
CA VAL A 238 -3.74 -9.67 9.14
C VAL A 238 -3.24 -8.51 10.01
N GLY A 239 -4.14 -7.66 10.41
CA GLY A 239 -3.79 -6.48 11.22
C GLY A 239 -4.94 -6.06 12.12
N ASN A 240 -4.72 -4.97 12.84
CA ASN A 240 -5.74 -4.39 13.71
C ASN A 240 -6.97 -3.95 12.90
N ASP A 241 -8.07 -3.78 13.60
CA ASP A 241 -9.34 -3.27 13.06
C ASP A 241 -9.85 -4.10 11.86
N GLY A 242 -9.71 -5.44 11.96
CA GLY A 242 -10.19 -6.37 10.94
C GLY A 242 -9.46 -6.32 9.60
N TYR A 243 -8.25 -5.72 9.56
CA TYR A 243 -7.48 -5.67 8.31
C TYR A 243 -7.04 -7.06 7.87
N ILE A 244 -7.38 -7.41 6.65
CA ILE A 244 -6.96 -8.63 5.98
C ILE A 244 -6.55 -8.28 4.56
N LYS A 245 -5.38 -8.77 4.14
CA LYS A 245 -4.91 -8.64 2.76
C LYS A 245 -4.38 -9.98 2.26
N THR A 246 -4.84 -10.38 1.09
CA THR A 246 -4.31 -11.54 0.36
C THR A 246 -3.69 -11.07 -0.93
N SER A 247 -2.49 -11.49 -1.23
CA SER A 247 -1.82 -11.18 -2.50
C SER A 247 -1.14 -12.41 -3.08
N THR A 248 -1.15 -12.50 -4.40
CA THR A 248 -0.47 -13.53 -5.18
C THR A 248 0.29 -12.85 -6.30
N SER A 249 1.56 -13.16 -6.45
CA SER A 249 2.40 -12.63 -7.53
C SER A 249 3.28 -13.72 -8.12
N TYR A 250 3.64 -13.53 -9.38
CA TYR A 250 4.59 -14.37 -10.08
C TYR A 250 5.44 -13.55 -11.05
N ASN A 251 6.75 -13.80 -11.04
CA ASN A 251 7.71 -13.20 -11.95
C ASN A 251 8.42 -14.33 -12.70
N THR A 252 8.52 -14.22 -14.01
CA THR A 252 9.21 -15.22 -14.82
C THR A 252 10.73 -15.14 -14.71
N GLY A 253 11.25 -14.01 -14.22
CA GLY A 253 12.64 -13.64 -14.43
C GLY A 253 12.91 -13.33 -15.90
N LYS A 254 14.11 -12.83 -16.20
CA LYS A 254 14.58 -12.57 -17.54
C LYS A 254 15.11 -13.87 -18.17
N ASN A 255 14.57 -14.25 -19.32
CA ASN A 255 15.06 -15.42 -20.07
C ASN A 255 16.26 -15.05 -20.95
N GLU A 256 16.90 -16.06 -21.57
CA GLU A 256 18.05 -15.88 -22.48
C GLU A 256 17.82 -14.92 -23.66
N LYS A 257 16.56 -14.74 -24.05
CA LYS A 257 16.17 -13.81 -25.12
C LYS A 257 15.83 -12.40 -24.59
N GLY A 258 16.04 -12.14 -23.31
CA GLY A 258 15.81 -10.84 -22.69
C GLY A 258 14.35 -10.55 -22.28
N TRP A 259 13.43 -11.51 -22.38
CA TRP A 259 12.04 -11.32 -22.00
C TRP A 259 11.80 -11.66 -20.54
N ALA A 260 11.00 -10.83 -19.87
CA ALA A 260 10.50 -11.06 -18.52
C ALA A 260 9.05 -10.64 -18.42
N SER A 261 8.29 -11.30 -17.53
CA SER A 261 6.90 -10.94 -17.22
C SER A 261 6.65 -10.97 -15.72
N SER A 262 5.77 -10.12 -15.25
CA SER A 262 5.35 -10.04 -13.85
C SER A 262 3.84 -9.91 -13.77
N PHE A 263 3.23 -10.62 -12.82
CA PHE A 263 1.80 -10.57 -12.56
C PHE A 263 1.56 -10.45 -11.06
N LEU A 264 0.52 -9.71 -10.67
CA LEU A 264 0.06 -9.64 -9.29
C LEU A 264 -1.44 -9.43 -9.23
N LEU A 265 -2.06 -10.14 -8.30
CA LEU A 265 -3.44 -9.91 -7.87
C LEU A 265 -3.45 -9.80 -6.35
N SER A 266 -4.14 -8.80 -5.82
CA SER A 266 -4.36 -8.69 -4.38
C SER A 266 -5.76 -8.19 -4.04
N ARG A 267 -6.22 -8.53 -2.84
CA ARG A 267 -7.44 -7.98 -2.24
C ARG A 267 -7.16 -7.63 -0.79
N TRP A 268 -7.65 -6.49 -0.34
CA TRP A 268 -7.60 -6.07 1.04
C TRP A 268 -8.98 -5.62 1.51
N GLN A 269 -9.23 -5.71 2.81
CA GLN A 269 -10.39 -5.16 3.49
C GLN A 269 -10.04 -4.84 4.93
N GLY A 270 -10.79 -3.95 5.57
CA GLY A 270 -10.64 -3.62 6.98
C GLY A 270 -11.64 -2.58 7.45
N ASN A 271 -11.80 -2.46 8.76
CA ASN A 271 -12.77 -1.52 9.36
C ASN A 271 -12.17 -0.12 9.56
N GLY A 272 -10.82 0.00 9.51
CA GLY A 272 -10.12 1.25 9.83
C GLY A 272 -10.02 1.50 11.34
N TYR A 273 -9.05 2.33 11.72
CA TYR A 273 -8.85 2.71 13.13
C TYR A 273 -10.00 3.58 13.66
N ILE A 274 -10.55 4.44 12.83
CA ILE A 274 -11.66 5.33 13.14
C ILE A 274 -12.98 4.59 12.88
N ASN A 275 -13.97 4.78 13.74
CA ASN A 275 -15.30 4.19 13.56
C ASN A 275 -15.90 4.64 12.22
N ASN A 276 -16.59 3.73 11.56
CA ASN A 276 -17.20 3.99 10.26
C ASN A 276 -16.19 4.48 9.19
N THR A 277 -15.01 3.88 9.14
CA THR A 277 -14.01 4.11 8.08
C THR A 277 -13.61 2.79 7.41
N SER A 278 -14.52 1.85 7.34
CA SER A 278 -14.32 0.59 6.63
C SER A 278 -14.00 0.81 5.15
N GLY A 279 -13.31 -0.14 4.57
CA GLY A 279 -12.96 -0.10 3.17
C GLY A 279 -12.50 -1.46 2.65
N GLU A 280 -12.54 -1.59 1.34
CA GLU A 280 -11.97 -2.72 0.62
C GLU A 280 -11.43 -2.29 -0.75
N GLY A 281 -10.53 -3.09 -1.26
CA GLY A 281 -9.97 -2.85 -2.58
C GLY A 281 -9.25 -4.07 -3.13
N TYR A 282 -8.94 -3.98 -4.40
CA TYR A 282 -8.20 -5.00 -5.11
C TYR A 282 -7.15 -4.34 -6.00
N THR A 283 -6.05 -5.05 -6.24
CA THR A 283 -5.00 -4.61 -7.15
C THR A 283 -4.79 -5.68 -8.20
N TYR A 284 -4.63 -5.24 -9.44
CA TYR A 284 -4.19 -6.08 -10.54
C TYR A 284 -3.02 -5.41 -11.24
N PHE A 285 -2.01 -6.21 -11.56
CA PHE A 285 -0.81 -5.76 -12.22
C PHE A 285 -0.34 -6.80 -13.21
N ALA A 286 0.08 -6.32 -14.38
CA ALA A 286 0.79 -7.10 -15.39
C ALA A 286 1.90 -6.24 -15.96
N ALA A 287 3.08 -6.83 -16.13
CA ALA A 287 4.19 -6.18 -16.80
C ALA A 287 4.92 -7.16 -17.71
N VAL A 288 5.41 -6.63 -18.83
CA VAL A 288 6.26 -7.36 -19.78
C VAL A 288 7.45 -6.47 -20.11
N GLY A 289 8.65 -7.00 -19.87
CA GLY A 289 9.91 -6.33 -20.19
C GLY A 289 10.67 -7.09 -21.28
N TYR A 290 11.40 -6.34 -22.08
CA TYR A 290 12.35 -6.86 -23.06
C TYR A 290 13.64 -6.08 -22.94
N ALA A 291 14.70 -6.75 -22.47
CA ALA A 291 16.02 -6.18 -22.25
C ALA A 291 17.09 -7.25 -22.49
N PRO A 292 17.33 -7.65 -23.77
CA PRO A 292 18.34 -8.65 -24.08
C PRO A 292 19.75 -8.11 -23.79
N GLU A 293 20.63 -9.00 -23.40
CA GLU A 293 22.03 -8.66 -23.14
C GLU A 293 22.71 -8.16 -24.43
N GLY A 294 23.44 -7.04 -24.32
CA GLY A 294 24.11 -6.40 -25.46
C GLY A 294 23.17 -5.72 -26.45
N SER A 295 21.89 -5.56 -26.15
CA SER A 295 20.95 -4.78 -26.99
C SER A 295 20.97 -3.31 -26.62
N ASP A 296 20.93 -2.46 -27.64
CA ASP A 296 20.75 -1.02 -27.50
C ASP A 296 19.28 -0.63 -27.14
N HIS A 297 18.37 -1.59 -27.07
CA HIS A 297 16.95 -1.38 -26.83
C HIS A 297 16.48 -2.05 -25.53
N GLU A 298 15.77 -1.30 -24.71
CA GLU A 298 14.99 -1.80 -23.58
C GLU A 298 13.53 -1.38 -23.73
N LEU A 299 12.62 -2.35 -23.64
CA LEU A 299 11.18 -2.11 -23.69
C LEU A 299 10.54 -2.55 -22.37
N ASN A 300 9.59 -1.77 -21.88
CA ASN A 300 8.82 -2.16 -20.69
C ASN A 300 7.37 -1.71 -20.85
N PHE A 301 6.46 -2.66 -20.80
CA PHE A 301 5.02 -2.41 -20.74
C PHE A 301 4.52 -2.75 -19.37
N THR A 302 3.69 -1.87 -18.75
CA THR A 302 3.01 -2.14 -17.49
C THR A 302 1.55 -1.77 -17.57
N PHE A 303 0.74 -2.57 -16.87
CA PHE A 303 -0.66 -2.31 -16.66
C PHE A 303 -0.95 -2.48 -15.17
N LEU A 304 -1.36 -1.42 -14.50
CA LEU A 304 -1.64 -1.36 -13.07
C LEU A 304 -3.03 -0.77 -12.85
N GLY A 305 -3.81 -1.38 -11.96
CA GLY A 305 -5.03 -0.79 -11.46
C GLY A 305 -5.30 -1.19 -10.00
N SER A 306 -5.91 -0.28 -9.27
CA SER A 306 -6.29 -0.45 -7.87
C SER A 306 -7.71 0.06 -7.67
N GLY A 307 -8.69 -0.83 -7.88
CA GLY A 307 -10.08 -0.51 -7.56
C GLY A 307 -10.32 -0.58 -6.06
N GLN A 308 -11.01 0.41 -5.51
CA GLN A 308 -11.28 0.48 -4.08
C GLN A 308 -12.55 1.27 -3.77
N TRP A 309 -13.08 1.04 -2.58
CA TRP A 309 -13.95 1.98 -1.89
C TRP A 309 -13.54 2.06 -0.41
N HIS A 310 -13.79 3.22 0.19
CA HIS A 310 -13.62 3.41 1.63
C HIS A 310 -14.53 4.51 2.15
N HIS A 311 -14.91 4.40 3.40
CA HIS A 311 -15.57 5.46 4.13
C HIS A 311 -14.55 6.45 4.68
N GLN A 312 -14.93 7.72 4.78
CA GLN A 312 -14.03 8.81 5.12
C GLN A 312 -14.44 9.52 6.42
N ARG A 313 -13.44 10.05 7.10
CA ARG A 313 -13.60 11.10 8.11
C ARG A 313 -12.90 12.36 7.61
N ASP A 314 -13.61 13.15 6.83
CA ASP A 314 -13.07 14.33 6.14
C ASP A 314 -13.62 15.67 6.65
N VAL A 315 -14.53 15.65 7.62
CA VAL A 315 -15.11 16.84 8.23
C VAL A 315 -14.27 17.29 9.42
N TRP A 316 -13.95 18.54 9.46
CA TRP A 316 -13.28 19.19 10.58
C TRP A 316 -14.30 19.47 11.67
N VAL A 317 -14.03 18.99 12.87
CA VAL A 317 -14.88 19.19 14.04
C VAL A 317 -14.07 19.80 15.18
N SER A 318 -14.76 20.43 16.13
CA SER A 318 -14.08 21.06 17.26
C SER A 318 -13.51 20.03 18.24
N ILE A 319 -12.52 20.43 19.04
CA ILE A 319 -12.03 19.61 20.14
C ILE A 319 -13.13 19.29 21.14
N ARG A 320 -14.04 20.23 21.36
CA ARG A 320 -15.20 20.09 22.24
C ARG A 320 -16.14 18.97 21.77
N ASP A 321 -16.32 18.79 20.47
CA ASP A 321 -17.12 17.68 19.93
C ASP A 321 -16.50 16.34 20.26
N TYR A 322 -15.17 16.20 20.16
CA TYR A 322 -14.47 14.99 20.61
C TYR A 322 -14.54 14.74 22.11
N GLN A 323 -14.74 15.79 22.91
CA GLN A 323 -14.94 15.66 24.36
C GLN A 323 -16.37 15.29 24.73
N ASN A 324 -17.35 15.71 23.92
CA ASN A 324 -18.76 15.50 24.18
C ASN A 324 -19.32 14.21 23.59
N PHE A 325 -18.73 13.73 22.49
CA PHE A 325 -19.14 12.52 21.81
C PHE A 325 -18.17 11.37 22.09
N GLY A 326 -18.72 10.17 22.19
CA GLY A 326 -17.98 8.98 22.55
C GLY A 326 -18.38 8.44 23.93
N SER A 327 -18.00 7.21 24.21
CA SER A 327 -18.47 6.48 25.39
C SER A 327 -17.69 6.78 26.68
N GLU A 328 -16.47 7.29 26.59
CA GLU A 328 -15.57 7.45 27.75
C GLU A 328 -14.64 8.69 27.63
N GLY A 329 -15.20 9.86 27.52
CA GLY A 329 -14.40 11.10 27.39
C GLY A 329 -13.97 11.35 25.92
N ILE A 330 -12.71 11.76 25.68
CA ILE A 330 -12.25 12.06 24.32
C ILE A 330 -12.14 10.75 23.50
N ASP A 331 -13.11 10.51 22.65
CA ASP A 331 -13.08 9.37 21.73
C ASP A 331 -12.33 9.73 20.44
N ARG A 332 -11.08 9.27 20.37
CA ARG A 332 -10.23 9.45 19.17
C ARG A 332 -10.75 8.68 17.95
N ARG A 333 -11.56 7.66 18.15
CA ARG A 333 -12.16 6.83 17.10
C ARG A 333 -13.46 7.40 16.55
N TRP A 334 -14.04 8.39 17.21
CA TRP A 334 -15.30 8.98 16.78
C TRP A 334 -15.20 9.59 15.37
N ASN A 335 -16.23 9.35 14.57
CA ASN A 335 -16.37 9.85 13.20
C ASN A 335 -17.68 10.63 13.05
N SER A 336 -17.59 11.91 12.79
CA SER A 336 -18.76 12.78 12.59
C SER A 336 -19.59 12.42 11.35
N ASN A 337 -19.04 11.65 10.41
CA ASN A 337 -19.70 11.25 9.16
C ASN A 337 -20.39 9.89 9.24
N GLY A 338 -20.16 9.15 10.32
CA GLY A 338 -20.57 7.76 10.44
C GLY A 338 -21.73 7.54 11.40
N GLY A 339 -22.41 6.43 11.21
CA GLY A 339 -23.49 5.96 12.04
C GLY A 339 -24.02 4.62 11.56
N THR A 340 -25.30 4.37 11.74
CA THR A 340 -25.97 3.14 11.29
C THR A 340 -27.18 3.43 10.42
N LEU A 341 -27.41 2.59 9.43
CA LEU A 341 -28.62 2.53 8.61
C LEU A 341 -29.12 1.08 8.57
N ASN A 342 -30.35 0.84 8.99
CA ASN A 342 -30.93 -0.51 9.10
C ASN A 342 -30.10 -1.48 9.98
N GLY A 343 -29.41 -0.92 10.99
CA GLY A 343 -28.55 -1.71 11.89
C GLY A 343 -27.14 -2.00 11.36
N GLU A 344 -26.85 -1.63 10.12
CA GLU A 344 -25.53 -1.79 9.51
C GLU A 344 -24.71 -0.51 9.58
N GLU A 345 -23.38 -0.66 9.61
CA GLU A 345 -22.45 0.47 9.55
C GLU A 345 -22.68 1.27 8.26
N PHE A 346 -22.81 2.57 8.41
CA PHE A 346 -23.00 3.46 7.27
C PHE A 346 -22.24 4.78 7.47
N SER A 347 -21.73 5.32 6.37
CA SER A 347 -21.11 6.65 6.36
C SER A 347 -21.64 7.46 5.19
N MET A 348 -21.95 8.73 5.45
CA MET A 348 -22.35 9.64 4.39
C MET A 348 -21.23 10.02 3.43
N ARG A 349 -19.97 9.74 3.83
CA ARG A 349 -18.78 10.01 3.04
C ARG A 349 -18.11 8.71 2.64
N ARG A 350 -18.37 8.30 1.41
CA ARG A 350 -17.73 7.14 0.79
C ARG A 350 -17.01 7.60 -0.47
N ASN A 351 -15.76 7.25 -0.57
CA ASN A 351 -14.99 7.39 -1.81
C ASN A 351 -14.90 6.03 -2.51
N PHE A 352 -15.04 6.00 -3.82
CA PHE A 352 -14.83 4.80 -4.61
C PHE A 352 -14.19 5.18 -5.94
N TYR A 353 -13.13 4.48 -6.31
CA TYR A 353 -12.40 4.80 -7.53
C TYR A 353 -11.66 3.59 -8.10
N ASN A 354 -11.58 3.53 -9.42
CA ASN A 354 -10.69 2.64 -10.16
C ASN A 354 -10.08 3.42 -11.32
N LYS A 355 -8.75 3.58 -11.32
CA LYS A 355 -8.01 4.34 -12.32
C LYS A 355 -6.86 3.49 -12.86
N PRO A 356 -7.13 2.53 -13.78
CA PRO A 356 -6.06 1.79 -14.42
C PRO A 356 -5.13 2.70 -15.21
N LEU A 357 -3.84 2.37 -15.16
CA LEU A 357 -2.77 3.03 -15.86
C LEU A 357 -2.02 1.99 -16.69
N ALA A 358 -1.93 2.21 -17.98
CA ALA A 358 -1.04 1.50 -18.90
C ALA A 358 0.13 2.39 -19.26
N THR A 359 1.36 1.88 -19.16
CA THR A 359 2.57 2.58 -19.57
C THR A 359 3.39 1.72 -20.52
N PHE A 360 3.98 2.34 -21.51
CA PHE A 360 4.95 1.73 -22.39
C PHE A 360 6.18 2.62 -22.45
N ASN A 361 7.32 2.09 -22.04
CA ASN A 361 8.61 2.75 -22.06
C ASN A 361 9.51 2.05 -23.07
N TRP A 362 10.18 2.84 -23.90
CA TRP A 362 11.19 2.39 -24.86
C TRP A 362 12.43 3.27 -24.69
N ASP A 363 13.49 2.65 -24.26
CA ASP A 363 14.81 3.26 -24.13
C ASP A 363 15.69 2.71 -25.26
N TRP A 364 16.33 3.60 -26.01
CA TRP A 364 17.23 3.27 -27.10
C TRP A 364 18.56 4.02 -26.96
N GLU A 365 19.64 3.27 -26.82
CA GLU A 365 21.00 3.78 -26.82
C GLU A 365 21.51 3.87 -28.26
N ILE A 366 21.30 5.02 -28.92
CA ILE A 366 21.68 5.25 -30.32
C ILE A 366 23.20 5.28 -30.49
N SER A 367 23.91 5.78 -29.49
CA SER A 367 25.38 5.79 -29.38
C SER A 367 25.77 6.08 -27.94
N ASP A 368 27.07 5.97 -27.61
CA ASP A 368 27.62 6.26 -26.27
C ASP A 368 27.20 7.66 -25.73
N ASN A 369 26.93 8.61 -26.63
CA ASN A 369 26.60 9.99 -26.29
C ASN A 369 25.13 10.37 -26.60
N LEU A 370 24.35 9.48 -27.18
CA LEU A 370 22.98 9.77 -27.59
C LEU A 370 22.03 8.65 -27.21
N LYS A 371 21.09 8.99 -26.34
CA LYS A 371 20.01 8.10 -25.89
C LYS A 371 18.66 8.72 -26.24
N LEU A 372 17.74 7.90 -26.75
CA LEU A 372 16.34 8.24 -26.96
C LEU A 372 15.51 7.48 -25.93
N ALA A 373 14.70 8.21 -25.17
CA ALA A 373 13.74 7.63 -24.26
C ALA A 373 12.33 8.06 -24.62
N THR A 374 11.49 7.09 -24.88
CA THR A 374 10.08 7.29 -25.25
C THR A 374 9.19 6.71 -24.18
N SER A 375 8.20 7.47 -23.76
CA SER A 375 7.19 7.00 -22.83
C SER A 375 5.80 7.34 -23.35
N LEU A 376 4.98 6.31 -23.47
CA LEU A 376 3.56 6.43 -23.82
C LEU A 376 2.74 5.93 -22.64
N TYR A 377 1.64 6.59 -22.35
CA TYR A 377 0.74 6.15 -21.31
C TYR A 377 -0.72 6.44 -21.64
N GLY A 378 -1.60 5.65 -21.04
CA GLY A 378 -3.03 5.84 -21.09
C GLY A 378 -3.65 5.49 -19.75
N SER A 379 -4.63 6.28 -19.32
CA SER A 379 -5.38 6.02 -18.10
C SER A 379 -6.84 6.37 -18.31
N ALA A 380 -7.74 5.54 -17.74
CA ALA A 380 -9.16 5.79 -17.74
C ALA A 380 -9.70 5.58 -16.32
N GLY A 381 -10.16 6.64 -15.67
CA GLY A 381 -10.68 6.59 -14.30
C GLY A 381 -12.20 6.52 -14.27
N ARG A 382 -12.74 5.71 -13.36
CA ARG A 382 -14.15 5.71 -13.00
C ARG A 382 -14.29 5.66 -11.49
N GLY A 383 -15.05 6.60 -10.94
CA GLY A 383 -15.27 6.66 -9.51
C GLY A 383 -16.06 7.88 -9.11
N GLY A 384 -16.15 8.10 -7.81
CA GLY A 384 -16.88 9.20 -7.22
C GLY A 384 -16.77 9.21 -5.71
N GLY A 385 -17.53 10.12 -5.11
CA GLY A 385 -17.72 10.21 -3.68
C GLY A 385 -19.18 10.48 -3.35
N THR A 386 -19.64 9.95 -2.23
CA THR A 386 -20.95 10.28 -1.68
C THR A 386 -20.85 11.52 -0.77
N GLY A 387 -21.96 12.15 -0.54
CA GLY A 387 -22.07 13.29 0.36
C GLY A 387 -23.50 13.73 0.51
N PRO A 388 -23.77 14.57 1.52
CA PRO A 388 -25.11 15.09 1.76
C PRO A 388 -25.56 15.98 0.61
N ARG A 389 -26.82 15.84 0.23
CA ARG A 389 -27.50 16.75 -0.70
C ARG A 389 -28.90 17.05 -0.23
N GLY A 390 -29.42 18.21 -0.61
CA GLY A 390 -30.74 18.66 -0.26
C GLY A 390 -30.79 19.52 1.01
N ASN A 391 -31.87 20.25 1.17
CA ASN A 391 -32.01 21.28 2.21
C ASN A 391 -32.15 20.69 3.61
N ASN A 392 -32.89 19.59 3.76
CA ASN A 392 -33.10 18.95 5.07
C ASN A 392 -31.83 18.39 5.68
N TYR A 393 -30.92 17.98 4.83
CA TYR A 393 -29.63 17.50 5.26
C TYR A 393 -28.66 18.65 5.55
N ARG A 394 -28.72 19.69 4.75
CA ARG A 394 -27.85 20.86 4.90
C ARG A 394 -27.97 21.51 6.26
N ASN A 395 -29.17 21.58 6.80
CA ASN A 395 -29.42 22.22 8.09
C ASN A 395 -29.13 21.32 9.29
N SER A 396 -29.04 19.99 9.10
CA SER A 396 -28.71 19.07 10.19
C SER A 396 -27.24 18.69 10.25
N VAL A 397 -26.50 18.83 9.16
CA VAL A 397 -25.11 18.35 9.08
C VAL A 397 -24.15 19.34 8.44
N THR A 398 -24.58 20.22 7.53
CA THR A 398 -23.68 21.12 6.79
C THR A 398 -23.66 22.57 7.24
N ASP A 399 -24.60 23.00 8.04
CA ASP A 399 -24.43 24.21 8.88
C ASP A 399 -23.39 23.99 9.98
N ILE A 400 -22.89 22.78 10.07
CA ILE A 400 -21.61 22.43 10.68
C ILE A 400 -20.48 22.91 9.76
N LEU A 401 -20.46 24.14 9.43
CA LEU A 401 -19.24 24.79 9.06
C LEU A 401 -18.40 24.88 10.32
N PRO A 402 -17.22 24.28 10.33
CA PRO A 402 -16.42 23.96 11.51
C PRO A 402 -15.98 25.17 12.34
N PHE A 403 -16.43 26.34 12.01
CA PHE A 403 -15.94 27.59 12.60
C PHE A 403 -16.98 28.40 13.39
N ARG A 404 -18.23 27.94 13.51
CA ARG A 404 -19.27 28.83 14.06
C ARG A 404 -20.11 28.28 15.20
N LYS A 405 -20.33 26.97 15.33
CA LYS A 405 -21.04 26.38 16.48
C LYS A 405 -20.54 25.00 16.82
N ASP A 406 -20.53 24.70 18.08
CA ASP A 406 -20.36 23.41 18.66
C ASP A 406 -21.45 22.45 18.14
N LEU A 407 -21.07 21.30 17.62
CA LEU A 407 -22.00 20.29 17.14
C LEU A 407 -23.02 19.90 18.22
N THR A 408 -22.60 19.88 19.48
CA THR A 408 -23.44 19.53 20.61
C THR A 408 -24.56 20.51 20.81
N GLU A 409 -24.27 21.82 20.79
CA GLU A 409 -25.30 22.85 20.91
C GLU A 409 -26.28 22.79 19.75
N HIS A 410 -25.76 22.64 18.52
CA HIS A 410 -26.61 22.62 17.34
C HIS A 410 -27.58 21.42 17.33
N TYR A 411 -27.16 20.26 17.77
CA TYR A 411 -27.99 19.06 17.78
C TYR A 411 -28.92 18.97 19.00
N LEU A 412 -28.49 19.43 20.16
CA LEU A 412 -29.30 19.45 21.36
C LEU A 412 -30.41 20.54 21.27
N GLU A 413 -30.08 21.72 20.76
CA GLU A 413 -31.04 22.81 20.62
C GLU A 413 -32.15 22.53 19.60
N ASN A 414 -31.83 21.85 18.52
CA ASN A 414 -32.80 21.61 17.44
C ASN A 414 -33.62 20.31 17.59
N GLY A 415 -33.36 19.48 18.61
CA GLY A 415 -34.23 18.38 19.05
C GLY A 415 -34.59 17.33 18.00
N ARG A 416 -33.82 17.17 16.90
CA ARG A 416 -34.29 16.48 15.71
C ARG A 416 -33.85 15.03 15.59
N GLY A 417 -33.19 14.46 16.59
CA GLY A 417 -32.83 13.05 16.61
C GLY A 417 -31.96 12.57 15.46
N THR A 418 -31.24 13.49 14.79
CA THR A 418 -30.34 13.13 13.66
C THR A 418 -29.01 12.52 14.12
N ARG A 419 -28.74 12.62 15.41
CA ARG A 419 -27.61 11.90 16.05
C ARG A 419 -28.06 11.15 17.29
N ASN A 420 -27.37 10.08 17.54
CA ASN A 420 -27.46 9.30 18.77
C ASN A 420 -26.65 10.00 19.89
N ALA A 421 -26.83 9.56 21.12
CA ALA A 421 -26.14 10.14 22.29
C ALA A 421 -24.60 10.00 22.20
N ASP A 422 -24.08 9.01 21.50
CA ASP A 422 -22.66 8.80 21.23
C ASP A 422 -22.10 9.67 20.10
N GLY A 423 -22.93 10.54 19.51
CA GLY A 423 -22.57 11.43 18.42
C GLY A 423 -22.58 10.78 17.03
N SER A 424 -22.89 9.48 16.91
CA SER A 424 -23.10 8.83 15.62
C SER A 424 -24.35 9.34 14.92
N ILE A 425 -24.35 9.34 13.59
CA ILE A 425 -25.53 9.79 12.82
C ILE A 425 -26.61 8.71 12.86
N ASN A 426 -27.83 9.12 13.17
CA ASN A 426 -29.01 8.28 13.06
C ASN A 426 -29.59 8.38 11.64
N PHE A 427 -29.06 7.57 10.72
CA PHE A 427 -29.52 7.61 9.32
C PHE A 427 -30.95 7.10 9.17
N ASP A 428 -31.40 6.17 10.03
CA ASP A 428 -32.78 5.68 10.02
C ASP A 428 -33.78 6.81 10.32
N ALA A 429 -33.45 7.67 11.31
CA ALA A 429 -34.26 8.84 11.60
C ALA A 429 -34.26 9.85 10.45
N ILE A 430 -33.10 10.05 9.79
CA ILE A 430 -33.02 10.93 8.62
C ILE A 430 -33.89 10.40 7.48
N VAL A 431 -33.80 9.11 7.19
CA VAL A 431 -34.62 8.46 6.15
C VAL A 431 -36.10 8.56 6.48
N ALA A 432 -36.49 8.25 7.72
CA ALA A 432 -37.89 8.35 8.17
C ALA A 432 -38.42 9.78 8.05
N ASN A 433 -37.65 10.79 8.47
CA ASN A 433 -38.03 12.20 8.33
C ASN A 433 -38.16 12.60 6.86
N ASN A 434 -37.28 12.12 5.99
CA ASN A 434 -37.36 12.43 4.57
C ASN A 434 -38.53 11.76 3.85
N GLN A 435 -39.00 10.64 4.37
CA GLN A 435 -40.16 9.89 3.86
C GLN A 435 -41.46 10.36 4.46
N SER A 436 -41.43 11.11 5.58
CA SER A 436 -42.61 11.61 6.23
C SER A 436 -43.32 12.67 5.36
N THR A 437 -44.66 12.58 5.31
CA THR A 437 -45.51 13.57 4.66
C THR A 437 -46.12 14.55 5.67
N THR A 438 -46.00 14.24 6.96
CA THR A 438 -46.62 15.01 8.06
C THR A 438 -45.60 15.73 8.90
N GLU A 439 -44.39 15.20 9.02
CA GLU A 439 -43.29 15.81 9.74
C GLU A 439 -42.32 16.41 8.73
N GLY A 440 -42.50 17.64 8.42
CA GLY A 440 -41.60 18.39 7.56
C GLY A 440 -40.63 19.25 8.36
N TYR A 441 -39.60 19.68 7.72
CA TYR A 441 -38.68 20.67 8.24
C TYR A 441 -39.31 22.04 8.16
N THR A 442 -39.52 22.66 9.31
CA THR A 442 -39.81 24.10 9.40
C THR A 442 -38.50 24.80 9.74
N GLY A 443 -37.66 25.06 8.78
CA GLY A 443 -36.37 25.66 9.05
C GLY A 443 -36.22 27.02 8.40
N ASP A 444 -35.31 27.82 8.96
CA ASP A 444 -34.89 29.12 8.45
C ASP A 444 -34.03 28.94 7.18
N ILE A 445 -34.66 28.51 6.10
CA ILE A 445 -34.03 28.62 4.79
C ILE A 445 -34.54 29.94 4.22
N SER A 446 -33.66 30.87 3.94
CA SER A 446 -33.99 32.16 3.37
C SER A 446 -34.95 32.04 2.19
N GLY A 447 -36.15 32.59 2.34
CA GLY A 447 -37.24 32.49 1.37
C GLY A 447 -38.22 31.33 1.58
N TYR A 448 -38.04 30.50 2.61
CA TYR A 448 -38.93 29.37 2.94
C TYR A 448 -39.26 29.31 4.43
N GLU A 449 -39.11 30.42 5.13
CA GLU A 449 -39.40 30.54 6.55
C GLU A 449 -40.88 30.19 6.81
N GLY A 450 -41.09 29.24 7.72
CA GLY A 450 -42.45 28.79 8.07
C GLY A 450 -43.11 27.85 7.06
N MET A 451 -42.45 27.47 5.99
CA MET A 451 -42.99 26.46 5.06
C MET A 451 -42.61 25.04 5.51
N LEU A 452 -43.58 24.14 5.47
CA LEU A 452 -43.35 22.72 5.67
C LEU A 452 -42.68 22.17 4.41
N ILE A 453 -41.39 21.85 4.50
CA ILE A 453 -40.67 21.19 3.44
C ILE A 453 -40.88 19.70 3.67
N GLY A 454 -41.82 19.11 2.95
CA GLY A 454 -42.10 17.67 3.05
C GLY A 454 -40.91 16.81 2.62
N SER A 455 -41.04 15.54 2.81
CA SER A 455 -40.05 14.44 2.54
C SER A 455 -39.42 14.45 1.15
N ASN A 456 -39.85 15.34 0.27
CA ASN A 456 -39.36 15.45 -1.10
C ASN A 456 -38.14 16.38 -1.27
N GLY A 457 -37.51 16.81 -0.19
CA GLY A 457 -36.30 17.64 -0.26
C GLY A 457 -35.09 17.00 -0.90
N PHE A 458 -35.10 15.67 -1.02
CA PHE A 458 -34.09 14.87 -1.71
C PHE A 458 -34.54 14.43 -3.11
N ARG A 459 -34.92 15.35 -3.94
CA ARG A 459 -35.35 15.01 -5.31
C ARG A 459 -34.24 14.80 -6.31
N ASP A 460 -32.98 14.89 -5.92
CA ASP A 460 -31.90 14.58 -6.82
C ASP A 460 -31.77 13.06 -6.96
N SER A 461 -32.23 12.54 -8.09
CA SER A 461 -32.28 11.11 -8.39
C SER A 461 -30.93 10.40 -8.35
N ASN A 462 -29.84 11.15 -8.41
CA ASN A 462 -28.49 10.57 -8.38
C ASN A 462 -27.99 10.29 -6.97
N VAL A 463 -28.49 11.03 -5.98
CA VAL A 463 -28.14 10.80 -4.56
C VAL A 463 -29.06 9.77 -3.92
N ASN A 464 -30.31 9.74 -4.31
CA ASN A 464 -31.29 8.81 -3.76
C ASN A 464 -31.03 7.34 -4.14
N ARG A 465 -30.21 7.06 -5.12
CA ARG A 465 -29.90 5.68 -5.53
C ARG A 465 -28.84 5.01 -4.65
N GLU A 466 -28.07 5.76 -3.90
CA GLU A 466 -26.98 5.21 -3.06
C GLU A 466 -27.22 5.43 -1.56
N VAL A 467 -28.18 6.25 -1.19
CA VAL A 467 -28.51 6.55 0.22
C VAL A 467 -29.88 5.99 0.63
N LEU A 468 -30.69 5.60 -0.30
CA LEU A 468 -31.98 4.92 -0.13
C LEU A 468 -31.94 3.51 -0.74
#